data_3b434e33c77326cbe23bfb0a327aeea3
#
_entry.id   3b434e33c77326cbe23bfb0a327aeea3
#
_cell.length_a   1.000
_cell.length_b   1.000
_cell.length_c   1.000
_cell.angle_alpha   90.00
_cell.angle_beta   90.00
_cell.angle_gamma   90.00
#
_symmetry.space_group_name_H-M   'P 1'
#
loop_
_entity.id
_entity.type
_entity.pdbx_description
1 polymer ?
#
loop_
_entity_poly.entity_id
_entity_poly.type
_entity_poly.pdbx_seq_one_letter_code
_entity_poly.pdbx_strand_id
1 'polypeptide(L)'
;MSNANEISVWRAPELSWRWWPVFLRNLLVWRKLAIPSLVGNIAEPLMWLVAFGYGMGALVGEVTLPGVEGAVKVPYILFLASGSICMSAMNAASFEALYSAFSRMHVQKTWDGIMNAPVNLDDVVLAEMLWAAFKALFTVSAILVVMLALGISYSPKLLVAWPILLGVGITFSSLALIFNALAKGYDFFTYYFTLFLTPTMFVSGIFFPLEQLPEVVRTISQWLPLTNAIDLVRPLFMDQWPQDPVKHLLVLLVYAVAGFWIALALTRKRFRG
;
A
#
# COMPACT_ATOMS: atom_id res chain seq x y z
N MET A 1 14.25 13.53 34.65
CA MET A 1 15.10 12.87 33.62
C MET A 1 14.28 12.30 32.43
N SER A 2 12.95 12.35 32.47
CA SER A 2 12.04 11.79 31.43
C SER A 2 12.01 12.62 30.12
N ASN A 3 11.99 13.96 30.18
CA ASN A 3 11.67 14.78 28.99
C ASN A 3 12.80 14.90 27.93
N ALA A 4 14.06 14.82 28.32
CA ALA A 4 15.18 14.96 27.38
C ALA A 4 15.36 13.72 26.49
N ASN A 5 14.97 12.53 26.97
CA ASN A 5 15.00 11.28 26.18
C ASN A 5 13.82 11.17 25.21
N GLU A 6 12.65 11.71 25.55
CA GLU A 6 11.48 11.69 24.67
C GLU A 6 11.65 12.64 23.48
N ILE A 7 12.14 13.84 23.70
CA ILE A 7 12.41 14.83 22.63
C ILE A 7 13.40 14.26 21.60
N SER A 8 14.39 13.46 22.03
CA SER A 8 15.37 12.88 21.12
C SER A 8 14.84 11.74 20.24
N VAL A 9 13.72 11.11 20.60
CA VAL A 9 13.07 10.04 19.80
C VAL A 9 12.28 10.64 18.63
N TRP A 10 11.60 11.76 18.88
CA TRP A 10 10.78 12.47 17.89
C TRP A 10 11.56 13.50 17.04
N ARG A 11 12.89 13.49 17.11
CA ARG A 11 13.72 14.39 16.29
C ARG A 11 13.46 14.17 14.80
N ALA A 12 13.74 15.20 13.99
CA ALA A 12 13.66 15.10 12.54
C ALA A 12 14.50 13.91 12.03
N PRO A 13 14.07 13.25 10.94
CA PRO A 13 14.82 12.15 10.32
C PRO A 13 16.20 12.63 9.85
N GLU A 14 17.26 11.91 10.20
CA GLU A 14 18.60 12.13 9.68
C GLU A 14 18.87 11.18 8.52
N LEU A 15 18.35 11.57 7.34
CA LEU A 15 18.45 10.76 6.14
C LEU A 15 19.72 11.05 5.36
N SER A 16 20.38 10.00 4.89
CA SER A 16 21.56 10.05 4.03
C SER A 16 21.39 9.13 2.82
N TRP A 17 22.28 9.22 1.82
CA TRP A 17 22.27 8.30 0.68
C TRP A 17 22.59 6.84 1.03
N ARG A 18 22.88 6.54 2.30
CA ARG A 18 23.22 5.19 2.79
C ARG A 18 22.00 4.26 2.88
N TRP A 19 20.77 4.77 2.72
CA TRP A 19 19.59 3.94 2.54
C TRP A 19 19.65 3.11 1.26
N TRP A 20 20.32 3.61 0.20
CA TRP A 20 20.38 2.94 -1.10
C TRP A 20 21.07 1.56 -1.07
N PRO A 21 22.24 1.36 -0.48
CA PRO A 21 22.83 0.03 -0.30
C PRO A 21 21.93 -0.95 0.43
N VAL A 22 21.17 -0.50 1.44
CA VAL A 22 20.22 -1.35 2.18
C VAL A 22 19.06 -1.78 1.28
N PHE A 23 18.49 -0.85 0.54
CA PHE A 23 17.47 -1.12 -0.46
C PHE A 23 17.97 -2.11 -1.52
N LEU A 24 19.16 -1.86 -2.09
CA LEU A 24 19.76 -2.72 -3.10
C LEU A 24 20.01 -4.15 -2.58
N ARG A 25 20.47 -4.27 -1.34
CA ARG A 25 20.61 -5.58 -0.69
C ARG A 25 19.28 -6.34 -0.67
N ASN A 26 18.19 -5.69 -0.25
CA ASN A 26 16.86 -6.31 -0.20
C ASN A 26 16.41 -6.76 -1.61
N LEU A 27 16.63 -5.92 -2.63
CA LEU A 27 16.35 -6.25 -4.03
C LEU A 27 17.14 -7.47 -4.51
N LEU A 28 18.45 -7.52 -4.24
CA LEU A 28 19.32 -8.61 -4.67
C LEU A 28 18.96 -9.94 -4.01
N VAL A 29 18.58 -9.92 -2.74
CA VAL A 29 18.11 -11.10 -2.01
C VAL A 29 16.79 -11.58 -2.60
N TRP A 30 15.82 -10.66 -2.79
CA TRP A 30 14.50 -11.00 -3.32
C TRP A 30 14.54 -11.49 -4.77
N ARG A 31 15.46 -10.98 -5.60
CA ARG A 31 15.60 -11.38 -7.02
C ARG A 31 15.63 -12.89 -7.20
N LYS A 32 16.24 -13.63 -6.25
CA LYS A 32 16.30 -15.09 -6.28
C LYS A 32 14.94 -15.77 -6.08
N LEU A 33 14.01 -15.08 -5.45
CA LEU A 33 12.66 -15.57 -5.12
C LEU A 33 11.55 -14.77 -5.86
N ALA A 34 11.93 -13.96 -6.87
CA ALA A 34 11.02 -13.05 -7.54
C ALA A 34 9.83 -13.78 -8.19
N ILE A 35 10.10 -14.85 -8.95
CA ILE A 35 9.04 -15.60 -9.64
C ILE A 35 8.06 -16.27 -8.67
N PRO A 36 8.50 -17.07 -7.67
CA PRO A 36 7.56 -17.62 -6.68
C PRO A 36 6.76 -16.54 -5.92
N SER A 37 7.42 -15.44 -5.56
CA SER A 37 6.79 -14.32 -4.86
C SER A 37 5.72 -13.65 -5.70
N LEU A 38 5.97 -13.42 -6.99
CA LEU A 38 4.99 -12.82 -7.91
C LEU A 38 3.80 -13.74 -8.14
N VAL A 39 4.02 -15.02 -8.39
CA VAL A 39 2.94 -16.00 -8.58
C VAL A 39 2.03 -16.05 -7.36
N GLY A 40 2.61 -16.11 -6.15
CA GLY A 40 1.82 -16.12 -4.91
C GLY A 40 1.00 -14.83 -4.71
N ASN A 41 1.58 -13.66 -5.01
CA ASN A 41 0.91 -12.38 -4.83
C ASN A 41 -0.15 -12.07 -5.89
N ILE A 42 -0.06 -12.67 -7.08
CA ILE A 42 -1.03 -12.48 -8.17
C ILE A 42 -2.26 -13.39 -7.99
N ALA A 43 -2.09 -14.56 -7.40
CA ALA A 43 -3.15 -15.56 -7.28
C ALA A 43 -4.39 -15.02 -6.56
N GLU A 44 -4.22 -14.35 -5.42
CA GLU A 44 -5.33 -13.80 -4.65
C GLU A 44 -6.14 -12.74 -5.41
N PRO A 45 -5.55 -11.67 -5.98
CA PRO A 45 -6.29 -10.70 -6.79
C PRO A 45 -6.99 -11.30 -8.00
N LEU A 46 -6.37 -12.28 -8.66
CA LEU A 46 -7.00 -12.97 -9.78
C LEU A 46 -8.22 -13.80 -9.33
N MET A 47 -8.13 -14.47 -8.20
CA MET A 47 -9.27 -15.22 -7.64
C MET A 47 -10.44 -14.27 -7.33
N TRP A 48 -10.16 -13.11 -6.72
CA TRP A 48 -11.17 -12.07 -6.48
C TRP A 48 -11.78 -11.57 -7.79
N LEU A 49 -10.94 -11.28 -8.79
CA LEU A 49 -11.37 -10.79 -10.09
C LEU A 49 -12.24 -11.83 -10.83
N VAL A 50 -11.85 -13.10 -10.81
CA VAL A 50 -12.61 -14.17 -11.45
C VAL A 50 -13.91 -14.44 -10.71
N ALA A 51 -13.85 -14.63 -9.38
CA ALA A 51 -15.03 -14.99 -8.60
C ALA A 51 -16.07 -13.86 -8.58
N PHE A 52 -15.65 -12.64 -8.29
CA PHE A 52 -16.55 -11.49 -8.18
C PHE A 52 -16.72 -10.75 -9.50
N GLY A 53 -15.66 -10.58 -10.30
CA GLY A 53 -15.72 -9.86 -11.56
C GLY A 53 -16.63 -10.57 -12.59
N TYR A 54 -16.44 -11.86 -12.77
CA TYR A 54 -17.31 -12.64 -13.66
C TYR A 54 -18.55 -13.18 -12.95
N GLY A 55 -18.42 -13.71 -11.72
CA GLY A 55 -19.54 -14.29 -10.99
C GLY A 55 -20.59 -13.26 -10.64
N MET A 56 -20.24 -12.24 -9.86
CA MET A 56 -21.17 -11.14 -9.54
C MET A 56 -21.40 -10.21 -10.73
N GLY A 57 -20.43 -10.06 -11.62
CA GLY A 57 -20.59 -9.27 -12.84
C GLY A 57 -21.74 -9.75 -13.72
N ALA A 58 -21.99 -11.06 -13.77
CA ALA A 58 -23.12 -11.63 -14.49
C ALA A 58 -24.49 -11.25 -13.87
N LEU A 59 -24.52 -10.99 -12.56
CA LEU A 59 -25.74 -10.60 -11.83
C LEU A 59 -25.95 -9.09 -11.80
N VAL A 60 -24.88 -8.33 -11.58
CA VAL A 60 -24.90 -6.86 -11.42
C VAL A 60 -24.88 -6.16 -12.78
N GLY A 61 -24.16 -6.73 -13.76
CA GLY A 61 -23.96 -6.14 -15.08
C GLY A 61 -23.11 -4.89 -15.04
N GLU A 62 -23.74 -3.74 -14.93
CA GLU A 62 -23.09 -2.42 -14.91
C GLU A 62 -23.30 -1.70 -13.59
N VAL A 63 -22.29 -0.92 -13.19
CA VAL A 63 -22.33 -0.03 -12.02
C VAL A 63 -22.37 1.41 -12.52
N THR A 64 -23.25 2.21 -11.93
CA THR A 64 -23.34 3.63 -12.24
C THR A 64 -22.43 4.41 -11.29
N LEU A 65 -21.50 5.17 -11.84
CA LEU A 65 -20.56 6.02 -11.11
C LEU A 65 -20.82 7.50 -11.43
N PRO A 66 -20.60 8.40 -10.48
CA PRO A 66 -20.61 9.83 -10.76
C PRO A 66 -19.44 10.15 -11.73
N GLY A 67 -19.73 10.81 -12.83
CA GLY A 67 -18.75 11.27 -13.82
C GLY A 67 -18.71 12.77 -13.94
N VAL A 68 -17.73 13.32 -14.66
CA VAL A 68 -17.57 14.79 -14.88
C VAL A 68 -18.76 15.38 -15.64
N GLU A 69 -19.34 14.63 -16.59
CA GLU A 69 -20.45 15.06 -17.45
C GLU A 69 -21.78 14.35 -17.12
N GLY A 70 -21.86 13.69 -15.95
CA GLY A 70 -23.06 12.94 -15.54
C GLY A 70 -22.74 11.50 -15.10
N ALA A 71 -23.76 10.68 -14.92
CA ALA A 71 -23.61 9.29 -14.48
C ALA A 71 -23.02 8.42 -15.60
N VAL A 72 -21.89 7.76 -15.32
CA VAL A 72 -21.21 6.85 -16.24
C VAL A 72 -21.50 5.41 -15.83
N LYS A 73 -21.97 4.60 -16.78
CA LYS A 73 -22.15 3.15 -16.58
C LYS A 73 -20.87 2.42 -16.92
N VAL A 74 -20.41 1.59 -16.01
CA VAL A 74 -19.15 0.86 -16.11
C VAL A 74 -19.40 -0.63 -15.86
N PRO A 75 -18.84 -1.54 -16.67
CA PRO A 75 -18.91 -2.98 -16.39
C PRO A 75 -18.37 -3.27 -14.98
N TYR A 76 -19.09 -4.11 -14.22
CA TYR A 76 -18.72 -4.42 -12.84
C TYR A 76 -17.29 -4.97 -12.72
N ILE A 77 -16.83 -5.76 -13.72
CA ILE A 77 -15.47 -6.29 -13.72
C ILE A 77 -14.40 -5.19 -13.78
N LEU A 78 -14.62 -4.12 -14.53
CA LEU A 78 -13.69 -2.98 -14.63
C LEU A 78 -13.71 -2.16 -13.32
N PHE A 79 -14.90 -1.98 -12.74
CA PHE A 79 -15.07 -1.33 -11.43
C PHE A 79 -14.29 -2.08 -10.35
N LEU A 80 -14.45 -3.40 -10.27
CA LEU A 80 -13.76 -4.26 -9.31
C LEU A 80 -12.25 -4.30 -9.56
N ALA A 81 -11.82 -4.42 -10.82
CA ALA A 81 -10.41 -4.48 -11.19
C ALA A 81 -9.64 -3.23 -10.75
N SER A 82 -10.22 -2.05 -10.99
CA SER A 82 -9.63 -0.76 -10.61
C SER A 82 -9.46 -0.59 -9.09
N GLY A 83 -10.40 -1.11 -8.30
CA GLY A 83 -10.31 -1.13 -6.83
C GLY A 83 -9.34 -2.19 -6.31
N SER A 84 -9.40 -3.39 -6.91
CA SER A 84 -8.57 -4.54 -6.46
C SER A 84 -7.08 -4.33 -6.66
N ILE A 85 -6.66 -3.55 -7.65
CA ILE A 85 -5.24 -3.24 -7.84
C ILE A 85 -4.69 -2.33 -6.73
N CYS A 86 -5.48 -1.37 -6.25
CA CYS A 86 -5.12 -0.53 -5.10
C CYS A 86 -5.05 -1.36 -3.81
N MET A 87 -6.02 -2.28 -3.63
CA MET A 87 -6.02 -3.24 -2.53
C MET A 87 -4.77 -4.14 -2.57
N SER A 88 -4.38 -4.61 -3.75
CA SER A 88 -3.19 -5.44 -3.93
C SER A 88 -1.91 -4.69 -3.59
N ALA A 89 -1.81 -3.39 -3.97
CA ALA A 89 -0.69 -2.54 -3.58
C ALA A 89 -0.61 -2.38 -2.06
N MET A 90 -1.75 -2.11 -1.41
CA MET A 90 -1.89 -2.02 0.04
C MET A 90 -1.44 -3.30 0.74
N ASN A 91 -1.97 -4.45 0.32
CA ASN A 91 -1.66 -5.75 0.93
C ASN A 91 -0.19 -6.12 0.74
N ALA A 92 0.35 -6.01 -0.48
CA ALA A 92 1.72 -6.38 -0.79
C ALA A 92 2.74 -5.52 -0.02
N ALA A 93 2.53 -4.19 0.05
CA ALA A 93 3.37 -3.28 0.81
C ALA A 93 3.30 -3.57 2.32
N SER A 94 2.09 -3.77 2.85
CA SER A 94 1.87 -4.07 4.27
C SER A 94 2.50 -5.41 4.68
N PHE A 95 2.34 -6.43 3.85
CA PHE A 95 2.90 -7.75 4.11
C PHE A 95 4.43 -7.72 4.17
N GLU A 96 5.07 -7.05 3.21
CA GLU A 96 6.53 -6.90 3.20
C GLU A 96 7.03 -6.11 4.41
N ALA A 97 6.40 -4.99 4.73
CA ALA A 97 6.79 -4.13 5.85
C ALA A 97 6.53 -4.77 7.23
N LEU A 98 5.54 -5.66 7.35
CA LEU A 98 5.26 -6.37 8.59
C LEU A 98 6.12 -7.63 8.71
N TYR A 99 5.93 -8.61 7.83
CA TYR A 99 6.56 -9.93 8.02
C TYR A 99 8.02 -9.95 7.63
N SER A 100 8.38 -9.44 6.44
CA SER A 100 9.75 -9.52 5.96
C SER A 100 10.68 -8.55 6.68
N ALA A 101 10.25 -7.29 6.90
CA ALA A 101 11.06 -6.31 7.63
C ALA A 101 11.21 -6.71 9.10
N PHE A 102 10.15 -7.22 9.75
CA PHE A 102 10.23 -7.74 11.13
C PHE A 102 11.18 -8.93 11.24
N SER A 103 11.13 -9.86 10.27
CA SER A 103 12.07 -10.97 10.21
C SER A 103 13.52 -10.48 10.14
N ARG A 104 13.80 -9.51 9.28
CA ARG A 104 15.13 -8.89 9.14
C ARG A 104 15.57 -8.15 10.42
N MET A 105 14.64 -7.45 11.06
CA MET A 105 14.90 -6.71 12.29
C MET A 105 15.08 -7.63 13.51
N HIS A 106 14.12 -8.49 13.76
CA HIS A 106 13.98 -9.20 15.04
C HIS A 106 14.54 -10.61 15.03
N VAL A 107 14.30 -11.39 13.96
CA VAL A 107 14.69 -12.80 13.89
C VAL A 107 16.12 -12.96 13.34
N GLN A 108 16.38 -12.36 12.18
CA GLN A 108 17.68 -12.47 11.50
C GLN A 108 18.73 -11.52 12.06
N LYS A 109 18.33 -10.51 12.85
CA LYS A 109 19.22 -9.45 13.36
C LYS A 109 20.02 -8.73 12.26
N THR A 110 19.47 -8.70 11.05
CA THR A 110 20.11 -8.08 9.87
C THR A 110 20.31 -6.57 10.07
N TRP A 111 19.36 -5.89 10.72
CA TRP A 111 19.47 -4.46 10.98
C TRP A 111 20.65 -4.14 11.91
N ASP A 112 20.86 -4.95 12.96
CA ASP A 112 22.01 -4.80 13.87
C ASP A 112 23.31 -4.96 13.09
N GLY A 113 23.39 -5.96 12.19
CA GLY A 113 24.54 -6.17 11.32
C GLY A 113 24.80 -5.00 10.36
N ILE A 114 23.76 -4.40 9.78
CA ILE A 114 23.88 -3.22 8.89
C ILE A 114 24.38 -2.00 9.67
N MET A 115 23.88 -1.79 10.90
CA MET A 115 24.28 -0.66 11.73
C MET A 115 25.70 -0.76 12.30
N ASN A 116 26.40 -1.91 12.14
CA ASN A 116 27.83 -1.99 12.41
C ASN A 116 28.67 -1.27 11.31
N ALA A 117 28.08 -1.01 10.14
CA ALA A 117 28.61 -0.09 9.13
C ALA A 117 28.12 1.34 9.44
N PRO A 118 28.69 2.39 8.80
CA PRO A 118 28.27 3.77 9.04
C PRO A 118 26.87 4.08 8.41
N VAL A 119 25.86 3.28 8.75
CA VAL A 119 24.47 3.43 8.31
C VAL A 119 23.59 3.70 9.54
N ASN A 120 22.79 4.74 9.47
CA ASN A 120 21.91 5.13 10.56
C ASN A 120 20.64 4.28 10.57
N LEU A 121 20.01 4.13 11.73
CA LEU A 121 18.71 3.45 11.86
C LEU A 121 17.64 4.09 10.96
N ASP A 122 17.66 5.42 10.81
CA ASP A 122 16.73 6.16 9.98
C ASP A 122 16.84 5.78 8.51
N ASP A 123 18.05 5.58 8.02
CA ASP A 123 18.31 5.11 6.64
C ASP A 123 17.82 3.66 6.44
N VAL A 124 17.94 2.81 7.46
CA VAL A 124 17.44 1.43 7.42
C VAL A 124 15.92 1.41 7.33
N VAL A 125 15.23 2.17 8.18
CA VAL A 125 13.75 2.26 8.18
C VAL A 125 13.24 2.84 6.86
N LEU A 126 13.91 3.88 6.32
CA LEU A 126 13.57 4.43 5.01
C LEU A 126 13.74 3.39 3.90
N ALA A 127 14.86 2.66 3.90
CA ALA A 127 15.12 1.62 2.91
C ALA A 127 14.09 0.48 2.96
N GLU A 128 13.64 0.09 4.15
CA GLU A 128 12.59 -0.93 4.32
C GLU A 128 11.24 -0.45 3.79
N MET A 129 10.86 0.81 4.07
CA MET A 129 9.64 1.42 3.56
C MET A 129 9.65 1.48 2.03
N LEU A 130 10.73 2.01 1.44
CA LEU A 130 10.86 2.12 -0.01
C LEU A 130 10.95 0.75 -0.69
N TRP A 131 11.61 -0.22 -0.06
CA TRP A 131 11.67 -1.59 -0.55
C TRP A 131 10.28 -2.24 -0.57
N ALA A 132 9.50 -2.10 0.50
CA ALA A 132 8.15 -2.65 0.57
C ALA A 132 7.23 -2.04 -0.50
N ALA A 133 7.31 -0.71 -0.70
CA ALA A 133 6.57 -0.02 -1.74
C ALA A 133 6.99 -0.46 -3.15
N PHE A 134 8.28 -0.62 -3.39
CA PHE A 134 8.81 -1.05 -4.69
C PHE A 134 8.43 -2.50 -5.00
N LYS A 135 8.48 -3.38 -4.02
CA LYS A 135 8.01 -4.77 -4.17
C LYS A 135 6.51 -4.84 -4.46
N ALA A 136 5.71 -4.00 -3.79
CA ALA A 136 4.29 -3.86 -4.10
C ALA A 136 4.07 -3.39 -5.55
N LEU A 137 4.88 -2.43 -6.03
CA LEU A 137 4.82 -1.96 -7.42
C LEU A 137 5.10 -3.09 -8.41
N PHE A 138 6.04 -3.99 -8.15
CA PHE A 138 6.27 -5.18 -8.98
C PHE A 138 5.03 -6.08 -9.01
N THR A 139 4.42 -6.33 -7.86
CA THR A 139 3.20 -7.14 -7.77
C THR A 139 2.07 -6.54 -8.59
N VAL A 140 1.77 -5.26 -8.42
CA VAL A 140 0.66 -4.62 -9.17
C VAL A 140 0.98 -4.46 -10.65
N SER A 141 2.26 -4.32 -11.03
CA SER A 141 2.67 -4.32 -12.44
C SER A 141 2.33 -5.65 -13.12
N ALA A 142 2.62 -6.76 -12.45
CA ALA A 142 2.28 -8.07 -12.95
C ALA A 142 0.75 -8.28 -13.05
N ILE A 143 -0.01 -7.77 -12.06
CA ILE A 143 -1.48 -7.80 -12.09
C ILE A 143 -2.01 -6.94 -13.26
N LEU A 144 -1.45 -5.74 -13.48
CA LEU A 144 -1.82 -4.89 -14.63
C LEU A 144 -1.59 -5.62 -15.96
N VAL A 145 -0.46 -6.31 -16.12
CA VAL A 145 -0.20 -7.10 -17.34
C VAL A 145 -1.27 -8.17 -17.55
N VAL A 146 -1.69 -8.87 -16.49
CA VAL A 146 -2.78 -9.85 -16.57
C VAL A 146 -4.11 -9.19 -16.91
N MET A 147 -4.43 -8.05 -16.32
CA MET A 147 -5.65 -7.30 -16.61
C MET A 147 -5.70 -6.82 -18.07
N LEU A 148 -4.56 -6.38 -18.61
CA LEU A 148 -4.41 -6.05 -20.04
C LEU A 148 -4.62 -7.29 -20.92
N ALA A 149 -4.03 -8.43 -20.55
CA ALA A 149 -4.19 -9.68 -21.30
C ALA A 149 -5.64 -10.20 -21.30
N LEU A 150 -6.38 -9.95 -20.21
CA LEU A 150 -7.82 -10.28 -20.11
C LEU A 150 -8.73 -9.25 -20.81
N GLY A 151 -8.18 -8.17 -21.36
CA GLY A 151 -8.96 -7.16 -22.07
C GLY A 151 -9.82 -6.26 -21.16
N ILE A 152 -9.48 -6.13 -19.88
CA ILE A 152 -10.28 -5.36 -18.92
C ILE A 152 -10.19 -3.86 -19.21
N SER A 153 -9.00 -3.35 -19.54
CA SER A 153 -8.79 -1.96 -19.96
C SER A 153 -7.52 -1.85 -20.79
N TYR A 154 -7.58 -1.04 -21.85
CA TYR A 154 -6.44 -0.71 -22.71
C TYR A 154 -6.07 0.77 -22.66
N SER A 155 -6.49 1.49 -21.62
CA SER A 155 -6.23 2.91 -21.49
C SER A 155 -4.72 3.21 -21.40
N PRO A 156 -4.17 4.10 -22.22
CA PRO A 156 -2.78 4.53 -22.11
C PRO A 156 -2.51 5.29 -20.81
N LYS A 157 -3.56 5.85 -20.18
CA LYS A 157 -3.46 6.55 -18.89
C LYS A 157 -3.10 5.62 -17.73
N LEU A 158 -3.20 4.30 -17.90
CA LEU A 158 -2.73 3.31 -16.92
C LEU A 158 -1.23 3.45 -16.62
N LEU A 159 -0.43 4.05 -17.51
CA LEU A 159 0.96 4.39 -17.21
C LEU A 159 1.08 5.39 -16.05
N VAL A 160 0.09 6.27 -15.88
CA VAL A 160 0.04 7.22 -14.75
C VAL A 160 -0.36 6.53 -13.45
N ALA A 161 -1.02 5.38 -13.52
CA ALA A 161 -1.33 4.60 -12.32
C ALA A 161 -0.07 4.10 -11.58
N TRP A 162 1.05 3.88 -12.28
CA TRP A 162 2.29 3.37 -11.66
C TRP A 162 2.85 4.26 -10.55
N PRO A 163 3.12 5.56 -10.77
CA PRO A 163 3.58 6.44 -9.69
C PRO A 163 2.54 6.58 -8.58
N ILE A 164 1.25 6.54 -8.88
CA ILE A 164 0.18 6.56 -7.87
C ILE A 164 0.25 5.29 -7.02
N LEU A 165 0.33 4.11 -7.64
CA LEU A 165 0.43 2.83 -6.94
C LEU A 165 1.72 2.69 -6.12
N LEU A 166 2.84 3.30 -6.58
CA LEU A 166 4.04 3.44 -5.77
C LEU A 166 3.76 4.28 -4.52
N GLY A 167 3.05 5.41 -4.67
CA GLY A 167 2.60 6.26 -3.55
C GLY A 167 1.71 5.50 -2.56
N VAL A 168 0.80 4.66 -3.05
CA VAL A 168 -0.01 3.74 -2.21
C VAL A 168 0.90 2.80 -1.44
N GLY A 169 1.87 2.18 -2.12
CA GLY A 169 2.87 1.31 -1.49
C GLY A 169 3.66 2.02 -0.37
N ILE A 170 4.11 3.26 -0.60
CA ILE A 170 4.81 4.07 0.40
C ILE A 170 3.90 4.37 1.59
N THR A 171 2.65 4.75 1.33
CA THR A 171 1.67 5.05 2.39
C THR A 171 1.43 3.84 3.29
N PHE A 172 1.10 2.69 2.72
CA PHE A 172 0.76 1.51 3.51
C PHE A 172 1.98 0.81 4.13
N SER A 173 3.15 0.86 3.49
CA SER A 173 4.39 0.39 4.13
C SER A 173 4.77 1.25 5.33
N SER A 174 4.61 2.58 5.26
CA SER A 174 4.88 3.46 6.40
C SER A 174 3.95 3.19 7.58
N LEU A 175 2.64 2.99 7.33
CA LEU A 175 1.68 2.63 8.36
C LEU A 175 1.97 1.25 8.96
N ALA A 176 2.31 0.26 8.13
CA ALA A 176 2.67 -1.07 8.57
C ALA A 176 3.94 -1.09 9.44
N LEU A 177 4.92 -0.25 9.14
CA LEU A 177 6.14 -0.12 9.96
C LEU A 177 5.86 0.42 11.37
N ILE A 178 4.77 1.16 11.61
CA ILE A 178 4.32 1.52 12.96
C ILE A 178 4.04 0.26 13.78
N PHE A 179 3.26 -0.66 13.20
CA PHE A 179 2.91 -1.92 13.86
C PHE A 179 4.12 -2.85 13.97
N ASN A 180 5.02 -2.84 12.98
CA ASN A 180 6.30 -3.55 13.04
C ASN A 180 7.13 -3.08 14.26
N ALA A 181 7.24 -1.77 14.48
CA ALA A 181 7.98 -1.21 15.62
C ALA A 181 7.39 -1.58 16.98
N LEU A 182 6.06 -1.75 17.06
CA LEU A 182 5.34 -2.12 18.28
C LEU A 182 5.30 -3.62 18.55
N ALA A 183 5.42 -4.44 17.51
CA ALA A 183 5.24 -5.89 17.59
C ALA A 183 6.32 -6.57 18.42
N LYS A 184 5.91 -7.49 19.29
CA LYS A 184 6.79 -8.42 20.02
C LYS A 184 6.93 -9.77 19.32
N GLY A 185 6.01 -10.10 18.41
CA GLY A 185 5.95 -11.32 17.64
C GLY A 185 5.00 -11.19 16.46
N TYR A 186 4.99 -12.19 15.59
CA TYR A 186 4.17 -12.20 14.36
C TYR A 186 2.67 -12.14 14.62
N ASP A 187 2.18 -12.68 15.74
CA ASP A 187 0.76 -12.70 16.09
C ASP A 187 0.17 -11.29 16.19
N PHE A 188 1.00 -10.30 16.55
CA PHE A 188 0.58 -8.90 16.65
C PHE A 188 0.10 -8.34 15.31
N PHE A 189 0.59 -8.85 14.20
CA PHE A 189 0.21 -8.38 12.86
C PHE A 189 -1.22 -8.72 12.48
N THR A 190 -1.81 -9.75 13.11
CA THR A 190 -3.22 -10.07 12.93
C THR A 190 -4.12 -8.88 13.26
N TYR A 191 -3.78 -8.07 14.27
CA TYR A 191 -4.54 -6.87 14.61
C TYR A 191 -4.51 -5.83 13.51
N TYR A 192 -3.36 -5.63 12.84
CA TYR A 192 -3.26 -4.71 11.71
C TYR A 192 -4.15 -5.16 10.55
N PHE A 193 -4.09 -6.44 10.18
CA PHE A 193 -4.90 -6.97 9.09
C PHE A 193 -6.39 -6.93 9.42
N THR A 194 -6.79 -7.39 10.62
CA THR A 194 -8.19 -7.56 10.98
C THR A 194 -8.86 -6.23 11.36
N LEU A 195 -8.19 -5.36 12.12
CA LEU A 195 -8.80 -4.14 12.65
C LEU A 195 -8.55 -2.91 11.79
N PHE A 196 -7.54 -2.93 10.92
CA PHE A 196 -7.20 -1.80 10.08
C PHE A 196 -7.40 -2.08 8.59
N LEU A 197 -6.74 -3.09 8.01
CA LEU A 197 -6.82 -3.34 6.56
C LEU A 197 -8.19 -3.85 6.14
N THR A 198 -8.74 -4.85 6.85
CA THR A 198 -10.04 -5.44 6.46
C THR A 198 -11.18 -4.43 6.47
N PRO A 199 -11.41 -3.62 7.53
CA PRO A 199 -12.42 -2.57 7.48
C PRO A 199 -12.16 -1.54 6.38
N THR A 200 -10.89 -1.09 6.22
CA THR A 200 -10.51 -0.17 5.16
C THR A 200 -10.88 -0.70 3.78
N MET A 201 -10.62 -1.99 3.52
CA MET A 201 -10.95 -2.64 2.24
C MET A 201 -12.45 -2.60 1.94
N PHE A 202 -13.30 -2.87 2.94
CA PHE A 202 -14.75 -2.90 2.72
C PHE A 202 -15.38 -1.52 2.56
N VAL A 203 -14.87 -0.50 3.24
CA VAL A 203 -15.46 0.84 3.19
C VAL A 203 -14.82 1.76 2.14
N SER A 204 -13.79 1.32 1.40
CA SER A 204 -13.09 2.17 0.44
C SER A 204 -13.64 2.13 -0.99
N GLY A 205 -14.80 1.49 -1.22
CA GLY A 205 -15.43 1.49 -2.53
C GLY A 205 -14.81 0.53 -3.55
N ILE A 206 -14.19 -0.58 -3.09
CA ILE A 206 -13.65 -1.63 -3.96
C ILE A 206 -14.77 -2.45 -4.58
N PHE A 207 -15.69 -2.93 -3.74
CA PHE A 207 -16.72 -3.91 -4.10
C PHE A 207 -18.05 -3.28 -4.52
N PHE A 208 -18.35 -2.09 -4.03
CA PHE A 208 -19.58 -1.34 -4.31
C PHE A 208 -19.32 0.17 -4.26
N PRO A 209 -20.10 0.99 -4.96
CA PRO A 209 -19.97 2.44 -4.94
C PRO A 209 -20.16 3.01 -3.53
N LEU A 210 -19.39 4.06 -3.18
CA LEU A 210 -19.43 4.71 -1.88
C LEU A 210 -20.80 5.35 -1.58
N GLU A 211 -21.55 5.71 -2.63
CA GLU A 211 -22.90 6.30 -2.54
C GLU A 211 -23.92 5.35 -1.91
N GLN A 212 -23.65 4.04 -1.94
CA GLN A 212 -24.52 3.02 -1.32
C GLN A 212 -24.27 2.86 0.18
N LEU A 213 -23.19 3.46 0.70
CA LEU A 213 -22.88 3.43 2.13
C LEU A 213 -23.69 4.44 2.92
N PRO A 214 -23.99 4.17 4.21
CA PRO A 214 -24.55 5.16 5.13
C PRO A 214 -23.68 6.43 5.16
N GLU A 215 -24.31 7.59 5.32
CA GLU A 215 -23.62 8.89 5.24
C GLU A 215 -22.41 9.02 6.16
N VAL A 216 -22.52 8.51 7.40
CA VAL A 216 -21.41 8.52 8.37
C VAL A 216 -20.20 7.72 7.85
N VAL A 217 -20.47 6.53 7.31
CA VAL A 217 -19.40 5.65 6.78
C VAL A 217 -18.78 6.30 5.54
N ARG A 218 -19.57 6.85 4.65
CA ARG A 218 -19.12 7.57 3.45
C ARG A 218 -18.21 8.75 3.80
N THR A 219 -18.57 9.53 4.81
CA THR A 219 -17.77 10.67 5.28
C THR A 219 -16.41 10.21 5.80
N ILE A 220 -16.39 9.14 6.60
CA ILE A 220 -15.12 8.55 7.09
C ILE A 220 -14.29 8.02 5.94
N SER A 221 -14.92 7.31 4.99
CA SER A 221 -14.23 6.69 3.85
C SER A 221 -13.47 7.70 2.99
N GLN A 222 -13.97 8.92 2.83
CA GLN A 222 -13.31 9.98 2.04
C GLN A 222 -11.93 10.39 2.58
N TRP A 223 -11.66 10.11 3.86
CA TRP A 223 -10.36 10.39 4.49
C TRP A 223 -9.41 9.18 4.48
N LEU A 224 -9.91 8.00 4.10
CA LEU A 224 -9.07 6.80 4.06
C LEU A 224 -8.08 6.85 2.90
N PRO A 225 -6.83 6.43 3.11
CA PRO A 225 -5.82 6.46 2.06
C PRO A 225 -6.16 5.53 0.89
N LEU A 226 -6.83 4.40 1.15
CA LEU A 226 -7.23 3.47 0.09
C LEU A 226 -8.33 4.03 -0.80
N THR A 227 -9.33 4.73 -0.25
CA THR A 227 -10.38 5.42 -1.01
C THR A 227 -9.75 6.44 -1.95
N ASN A 228 -8.86 7.28 -1.43
CA ASN A 228 -8.18 8.30 -2.22
C ASN A 228 -7.29 7.69 -3.33
N ALA A 229 -6.69 6.54 -3.07
CA ALA A 229 -5.95 5.78 -4.08
C ALA A 229 -6.87 5.28 -5.20
N ILE A 230 -8.06 4.76 -4.85
CA ILE A 230 -9.05 4.26 -5.81
C ILE A 230 -9.61 5.40 -6.66
N ASP A 231 -9.91 6.55 -6.05
CA ASP A 231 -10.41 7.73 -6.75
C ASP A 231 -9.39 8.30 -7.74
N LEU A 232 -8.08 8.10 -7.50
CA LEU A 232 -7.02 8.42 -8.46
C LEU A 232 -6.88 7.39 -9.58
N VAL A 233 -6.97 6.10 -9.26
CA VAL A 233 -6.63 5.02 -10.20
C VAL A 233 -7.84 4.60 -11.06
N ARG A 234 -9.04 4.55 -10.48
CA ARG A 234 -10.25 4.07 -11.19
C ARG A 234 -10.57 4.85 -12.47
N PRO A 235 -10.53 6.19 -12.51
CA PRO A 235 -10.76 6.94 -13.74
C PRO A 235 -9.77 6.60 -14.86
N LEU A 236 -8.51 6.27 -14.52
CA LEU A 236 -7.48 5.91 -15.50
C LEU A 236 -7.81 4.60 -16.23
N PHE A 237 -8.51 3.67 -15.57
CA PHE A 237 -9.02 2.46 -16.21
C PHE A 237 -10.13 2.75 -17.24
N MET A 238 -10.85 3.86 -17.07
CA MET A 238 -11.92 4.31 -17.93
C MET A 238 -11.47 5.34 -19.00
N ASP A 239 -10.17 5.49 -19.16
CA ASP A 239 -9.55 6.52 -20.00
C ASP A 239 -9.98 7.95 -19.65
N GLN A 240 -10.19 8.21 -18.36
CA GLN A 240 -10.54 9.53 -17.82
C GLN A 240 -9.44 10.03 -16.89
N TRP A 241 -9.39 11.32 -16.65
CA TRP A 241 -8.54 11.90 -15.62
C TRP A 241 -9.27 11.93 -14.28
N PRO A 242 -8.55 11.69 -13.16
CA PRO A 242 -9.16 11.79 -11.83
C PRO A 242 -9.61 13.22 -11.53
N GLN A 243 -10.73 13.32 -10.80
CA GLN A 243 -11.18 14.59 -10.26
C GLN A 243 -10.35 14.95 -9.03
N ASP A 244 -10.07 16.24 -8.84
CA ASP A 244 -9.31 16.76 -7.69
C ASP A 244 -8.04 15.95 -7.31
N PRO A 245 -7.15 15.62 -8.28
CA PRO A 245 -6.03 14.72 -8.03
C PRO A 245 -5.10 15.23 -6.93
N VAL A 246 -4.97 16.54 -6.76
CA VAL A 246 -4.13 17.17 -5.74
C VAL A 246 -4.64 16.82 -4.34
N LYS A 247 -5.95 16.87 -4.10
CA LYS A 247 -6.56 16.49 -2.81
C LYS A 247 -6.21 15.06 -2.44
N HIS A 248 -6.43 14.13 -3.36
CA HIS A 248 -6.19 12.71 -3.13
C HIS A 248 -4.71 12.38 -2.92
N LEU A 249 -3.82 13.02 -3.69
CA LEU A 249 -2.38 12.89 -3.51
C LEU A 249 -1.91 13.48 -2.17
N LEU A 250 -2.49 14.61 -1.73
CA LEU A 250 -2.18 15.20 -0.42
C LEU A 250 -2.59 14.27 0.72
N VAL A 251 -3.74 13.62 0.65
CA VAL A 251 -4.15 12.64 1.66
C VAL A 251 -3.13 11.50 1.74
N LEU A 252 -2.74 10.91 0.61
CA LEU A 252 -1.72 9.85 0.59
C LEU A 252 -0.39 10.34 1.16
N LEU A 253 0.06 11.53 0.78
CA LEU A 253 1.30 12.12 1.26
C LEU A 253 1.28 12.36 2.78
N VAL A 254 0.18 12.89 3.32
CA VAL A 254 0.04 13.12 4.77
C VAL A 254 0.14 11.79 5.53
N TYR A 255 -0.55 10.74 5.07
CA TYR A 255 -0.46 9.42 5.70
C TYR A 255 0.96 8.83 5.58
N ALA A 256 1.60 8.98 4.42
CA ALA A 256 2.96 8.47 4.20
C ALA A 256 3.98 9.17 5.12
N VAL A 257 3.95 10.51 5.20
CA VAL A 257 4.87 11.29 6.02
C VAL A 257 4.61 11.07 7.51
N ALA A 258 3.36 11.16 7.95
CA ALA A 258 2.99 10.94 9.35
C ALA A 258 3.31 9.48 9.77
N GLY A 259 2.96 8.51 8.92
CA GLY A 259 3.24 7.09 9.16
C GLY A 259 4.73 6.81 9.28
N PHE A 260 5.54 7.35 8.37
CA PHE A 260 7.00 7.22 8.44
C PHE A 260 7.60 7.84 9.70
N TRP A 261 7.18 9.06 10.05
CA TRP A 261 7.67 9.74 11.25
C TRP A 261 7.35 8.97 12.52
N ILE A 262 6.10 8.51 12.66
CA ILE A 262 5.66 7.72 13.82
C ILE A 262 6.42 6.39 13.87
N ALA A 263 6.52 5.68 12.72
CA ALA A 263 7.24 4.42 12.64
C ALA A 263 8.72 4.59 13.06
N LEU A 264 9.36 5.65 12.58
CA LEU A 264 10.74 5.96 12.91
C LEU A 264 10.93 6.27 14.40
N ALA A 265 10.06 7.09 14.97
CA ALA A 265 10.09 7.42 16.40
C ALA A 265 9.93 6.17 17.29
N LEU A 266 8.97 5.30 16.95
CA LEU A 266 8.75 4.05 17.67
C LEU A 266 9.90 3.06 17.50
N THR A 267 10.48 2.97 16.31
CA THR A 267 11.64 2.12 16.04
C THR A 267 12.85 2.61 16.84
N ARG A 268 13.12 3.92 16.85
CA ARG A 268 14.19 4.51 17.69
C ARG A 268 13.97 4.21 19.17
N LYS A 269 12.73 4.31 19.66
CA LYS A 269 12.38 3.95 21.04
C LYS A 269 12.69 2.48 21.33
N ARG A 270 12.35 1.58 20.42
CA ARG A 270 12.59 0.14 20.54
C ARG A 270 14.08 -0.22 20.60
N PHE A 271 14.92 0.46 19.83
CA PHE A 271 16.38 0.20 19.80
C PHE A 271 17.14 0.86 20.95
N ARG A 272 16.49 1.69 21.77
CA ARG A 272 17.08 2.30 22.97
C ARG A 272 16.73 1.59 24.27
N GLY A 273 15.67 0.82 24.29
CA GLY A 273 15.21 0.05 25.46
C GLY A 273 15.57 -1.40 25.35
#